data_b69b580cc679abc1f6ed3266fa88e999
#
_entry.id   b69b580cc679abc1f6ed3266fa88e999
#
_cell.length_a   1.000
_cell.length_b   1.000
_cell.length_c   1.000
_cell.angle_alpha   90.00
_cell.angle_beta   90.00
_cell.angle_gamma   90.00
#
_symmetry.space_group_name_H-M   'P 1'
#
loop_
_entity.id
_entity.type
_entity.pdbx_description
1 polymer ?
#
loop_
_entity_poly.entity_id
_entity_poly.type
_entity_poly.pdbx_seq_one_letter_code
_entity_poly.pdbx_strand_id
1 'polypeptide(L)'
;AEAYIMQKDYPNALKDMNLFLSNACKSYTPLTEETVTAWAAGTEYYRPETDQNQSDMNKKGPTPKKELHPAFDLDETQEAMVHTLLMLRRYETLHCGLRWFDIKRFGIEIYRRTLDSTDGHVSAVTDKLAVRDNRRAIQLPNDVITSGLPANPR
;
A
#
# COMPACT_ATOMS: atom_id res chain seq x y z
N ALA A 1 -10.92 5.91 11.01
CA ALA A 1 -9.77 5.12 11.49
C ALA A 1 -8.44 5.86 11.32
N GLU A 2 -8.03 6.34 10.11
CA GLU A 2 -6.70 6.97 9.93
C GLU A 2 -6.43 8.12 10.90
N ALA A 3 -7.36 9.06 11.04
CA ALA A 3 -7.20 10.19 11.94
C ALA A 3 -6.96 9.74 13.40
N TYR A 4 -7.64 8.72 13.83
CA TYR A 4 -7.45 8.13 15.16
C TYR A 4 -6.06 7.47 15.30
N ILE A 5 -5.59 6.76 14.27
CA ILE A 5 -4.23 6.18 14.27
C ILE A 5 -3.18 7.29 14.43
N MET A 6 -3.32 8.40 13.69
CA MET A 6 -2.37 9.51 13.79
C MET A 6 -2.40 10.20 15.17
N GLN A 7 -3.53 10.17 15.86
CA GLN A 7 -3.69 10.67 17.24
C GLN A 7 -3.35 9.63 18.32
N LYS A 8 -2.95 8.42 17.92
CA LYS A 8 -2.71 7.27 18.82
C LYS A 8 -3.95 6.83 19.62
N ASP A 9 -5.13 7.17 19.11
CA ASP A 9 -6.40 6.70 19.66
C ASP A 9 -6.78 5.36 19.01
N TYR A 10 -6.01 4.33 19.37
CA TYR A 10 -6.15 2.99 18.80
C TYR A 10 -7.51 2.34 19.08
N PRO A 11 -8.14 2.53 20.27
CA PRO A 11 -9.47 1.99 20.52
C PRO A 11 -10.52 2.49 19.50
N ASN A 12 -10.53 3.78 19.19
CA ASN A 12 -11.46 4.32 18.17
C ASN A 12 -11.06 3.95 16.75
N ALA A 13 -9.76 3.84 16.44
CA ALA A 13 -9.30 3.34 15.15
C ALA A 13 -9.77 1.90 14.90
N LEU A 14 -9.60 1.02 15.88
CA LEU A 14 -10.03 -0.38 15.83
C LEU A 14 -11.54 -0.51 15.76
N LYS A 15 -12.28 0.33 16.47
CA LYS A 15 -13.75 0.38 16.39
C LYS A 15 -14.22 0.65 14.96
N ASP A 16 -13.63 1.64 14.29
CA ASP A 16 -13.98 1.96 12.90
C ASP A 16 -13.63 0.80 11.94
N MET A 17 -12.44 0.21 12.09
CA MET A 17 -12.00 -0.90 11.25
C MET A 17 -12.86 -2.15 11.46
N ASN A 18 -13.23 -2.47 12.70
CA ASN A 18 -14.12 -3.57 13.02
C ASN A 18 -15.56 -3.33 12.52
N LEU A 19 -16.01 -2.09 12.56
CA LEU A 19 -17.32 -1.72 11.97
C LEU A 19 -17.32 -1.98 10.46
N PHE A 20 -16.24 -1.61 9.76
CA PHE A 20 -16.10 -1.95 8.33
C PHE A 20 -16.15 -3.47 8.12
N LEU A 21 -15.36 -4.24 8.86
CA LEU A 21 -15.33 -5.70 8.72
C LEU A 21 -16.66 -6.36 8.98
N SER A 22 -17.42 -5.87 9.98
CA SER A 22 -18.75 -6.40 10.31
C SER A 22 -19.77 -6.21 9.19
N ASN A 23 -19.59 -5.18 8.35
CA ASN A 23 -20.47 -4.91 7.21
C ASN A 23 -19.98 -5.55 5.90
N ALA A 24 -18.66 -5.69 5.74
CA ALA A 24 -18.05 -6.19 4.50
C ALA A 24 -17.88 -7.71 4.46
N CYS A 25 -17.76 -8.38 5.62
CA CYS A 25 -17.42 -9.79 5.73
C CYS A 25 -18.56 -10.59 6.38
N LYS A 26 -18.85 -11.78 5.82
CA LYS A 26 -19.83 -12.71 6.44
C LYS A 26 -19.34 -13.24 7.80
N SER A 27 -18.05 -13.41 7.95
CA SER A 27 -17.40 -13.79 9.21
C SER A 27 -16.02 -13.12 9.28
N TYR A 28 -15.65 -12.65 10.45
CA TYR A 28 -14.36 -12.05 10.70
C TYR A 28 -13.98 -12.23 12.17
N THR A 29 -12.70 -12.20 12.47
CA THR A 29 -12.22 -12.08 13.84
C THR A 29 -12.00 -10.61 14.14
N PRO A 30 -12.58 -10.07 15.23
CA PRO A 30 -12.37 -8.68 15.59
C PRO A 30 -10.89 -8.35 15.75
N LEU A 31 -10.50 -7.23 15.18
CA LEU A 31 -9.15 -6.69 15.31
C LEU A 31 -8.95 -6.14 16.72
N THR A 32 -7.82 -6.48 17.33
CA THR A 32 -7.31 -5.88 18.56
C THR A 32 -5.91 -5.34 18.28
N GLU A 33 -5.39 -4.51 19.17
CA GLU A 33 -4.04 -3.99 19.04
C GLU A 33 -3.01 -5.13 18.98
N GLU A 34 -3.19 -6.15 19.82
CA GLU A 34 -2.33 -7.33 19.85
C GLU A 34 -2.37 -8.13 18.52
N THR A 35 -3.56 -8.34 17.95
CA THR A 35 -3.69 -9.09 16.69
C THR A 35 -3.11 -8.32 15.51
N VAL A 36 -3.27 -7.01 15.49
CA VAL A 36 -2.73 -6.13 14.45
C VAL A 36 -1.21 -6.07 14.52
N THR A 37 -0.64 -5.87 15.68
CA THR A 37 0.82 -5.82 15.88
C THR A 37 1.47 -7.18 15.62
N ALA A 38 0.86 -8.27 16.09
CA ALA A 38 1.34 -9.62 15.82
C ALA A 38 1.31 -9.97 14.32
N TRP A 39 0.23 -9.60 13.63
CA TRP A 39 0.14 -9.78 12.17
C TRP A 39 1.22 -8.96 11.45
N ALA A 40 1.42 -7.71 11.85
CA ALA A 40 2.43 -6.85 11.26
C ALA A 40 3.85 -7.38 11.49
N ALA A 41 4.16 -7.87 12.68
CA ALA A 41 5.45 -8.48 13.00
C ALA A 41 5.70 -9.78 12.21
N GLY A 42 4.66 -10.61 12.05
CA GLY A 42 4.75 -11.88 11.32
C GLY A 42 4.68 -11.78 9.80
N THR A 43 4.36 -10.60 9.25
CA THR A 43 4.22 -10.40 7.81
C THR A 43 5.48 -9.80 7.21
N GLU A 44 6.09 -10.49 6.25
CA GLU A 44 7.30 -10.03 5.56
C GLU A 44 7.06 -8.77 4.72
N TYR A 45 8.13 -8.00 4.53
CA TYR A 45 8.12 -6.93 3.55
C TYR A 45 8.30 -7.45 2.13
N TYR A 46 7.67 -6.77 1.20
CA TYR A 46 7.79 -7.03 -0.22
C TYR A 46 9.21 -6.78 -0.72
N ARG A 47 9.78 -7.76 -1.40
CA ARG A 47 11.11 -7.68 -2.00
C ARG A 47 10.96 -7.78 -3.53
N PRO A 48 11.18 -6.69 -4.27
CA PRO A 48 10.91 -6.66 -5.71
C PRO A 48 11.80 -7.59 -6.52
N GLU A 49 13.06 -7.82 -6.06
CA GLU A 49 14.06 -8.59 -6.77
C GLU A 49 13.93 -10.12 -6.57
N THR A 50 13.34 -10.51 -5.45
CA THR A 50 13.33 -11.93 -5.03
C THR A 50 11.94 -12.46 -4.81
N ASP A 51 10.91 -11.76 -5.25
CA ASP A 51 9.55 -12.08 -4.90
C ASP A 51 9.00 -13.28 -5.67
N GLN A 52 9.53 -14.43 -5.33
CA GLN A 52 8.99 -15.72 -5.73
C GLN A 52 7.59 -15.97 -5.15
N ASN A 53 7.23 -15.23 -4.10
CA ASN A 53 5.99 -15.43 -3.38
C ASN A 53 4.77 -14.88 -4.11
N GLN A 54 4.95 -13.97 -5.05
CA GLN A 54 3.86 -13.39 -5.85
C GLN A 54 3.61 -14.10 -7.18
N SER A 55 4.55 -14.87 -7.66
CA SER A 55 4.38 -15.70 -8.86
C SER A 55 3.72 -17.03 -8.55
N ASP A 56 3.83 -17.53 -7.33
CA ASP A 56 3.14 -18.75 -6.92
C ASP A 56 1.71 -18.46 -6.47
N MET A 57 0.77 -18.55 -7.41
CA MET A 57 -0.67 -18.41 -7.13
C MET A 57 -1.20 -19.46 -6.14
N ASN A 58 -0.44 -20.51 -5.87
CA ASN A 58 -0.77 -21.55 -4.90
C ASN A 58 -0.22 -21.28 -3.51
N LYS A 59 0.63 -20.27 -3.34
CA LYS A 59 1.21 -19.95 -2.05
C LYS A 59 0.15 -19.34 -1.13
N LYS A 60 -0.20 -20.09 -0.12
CA LYS A 60 -1.08 -19.65 0.96
C LYS A 60 -0.26 -18.85 1.97
N GLY A 61 -0.48 -17.56 2.00
CA GLY A 61 0.17 -16.68 2.97
C GLY A 61 -0.35 -15.25 2.87
N PRO A 62 -0.09 -14.41 3.86
CA PRO A 62 -0.47 -13.02 3.81
C PRO A 62 0.28 -12.30 2.69
N THR A 63 -0.38 -11.33 2.05
CA THR A 63 0.28 -10.45 1.08
C THR A 63 1.39 -9.66 1.78
N PRO A 64 2.62 -9.66 1.27
CA PRO A 64 3.72 -8.92 1.87
C PRO A 64 3.41 -7.44 2.05
N LYS A 65 3.88 -6.87 3.17
CA LYS A 65 3.77 -5.43 3.44
C LYS A 65 4.64 -4.66 2.45
N LYS A 66 4.23 -3.45 2.11
CA LYS A 66 5.09 -2.49 1.40
C LYS A 66 5.78 -1.59 2.42
N GLU A 67 7.06 -1.29 2.23
CA GLU A 67 7.74 -0.29 3.04
C GLU A 67 7.01 1.06 2.91
N LEU A 68 6.87 1.75 4.04
CA LEU A 68 6.25 3.06 4.12
C LEU A 68 7.32 4.13 4.34
N HIS A 69 7.26 5.20 3.54
CA HIS A 69 8.17 6.35 3.65
C HIS A 69 7.37 7.65 3.64
N PRO A 70 6.47 7.84 4.63
CA PRO A 70 5.67 9.07 4.72
C PRO A 70 6.58 10.27 5.04
N ALA A 71 6.04 11.49 4.88
CA ALA A 71 6.72 12.71 5.27
C ALA A 71 6.56 13.06 6.76
N PHE A 72 6.05 12.13 7.55
CA PHE A 72 5.81 12.23 8.99
C PHE A 72 6.26 10.93 9.66
N ASP A 73 6.57 11.01 10.95
CA ASP A 73 7.04 9.86 11.71
C ASP A 73 5.85 8.96 12.11
N LEU A 74 6.09 7.66 12.08
CA LEU A 74 5.20 6.63 12.61
C LEU A 74 5.98 5.83 13.64
N ASP A 75 5.40 5.58 14.80
CA ASP A 75 5.91 4.56 15.70
C ASP A 75 5.50 3.15 15.22
N GLU A 76 6.07 2.12 15.84
CA GLU A 76 5.86 0.73 15.44
C GLU A 76 4.38 0.32 15.47
N THR A 77 3.64 0.74 16.49
CA THR A 77 2.20 0.45 16.60
C THR A 77 1.40 1.22 15.55
N GLN A 78 1.73 2.49 15.32
CA GLN A 78 1.09 3.28 14.26
C GLN A 78 1.33 2.65 12.89
N GLU A 79 2.55 2.20 12.60
CA GLU A 79 2.88 1.55 11.33
C GLU A 79 2.07 0.26 11.14
N ALA A 80 1.96 -0.58 12.18
CA ALA A 80 1.15 -1.80 12.15
C ALA A 80 -0.33 -1.49 11.86
N MET A 81 -0.89 -0.49 12.54
CA MET A 81 -2.26 -0.02 12.32
C MET A 81 -2.46 0.52 10.90
N VAL A 82 -1.50 1.30 10.38
CA VAL A 82 -1.54 1.83 9.00
C VAL A 82 -1.51 0.68 7.98
N HIS A 83 -0.66 -0.32 8.16
CA HIS A 83 -0.64 -1.47 7.25
C HIS A 83 -1.99 -2.18 7.20
N THR A 84 -2.62 -2.39 8.36
CA THR A 84 -3.96 -2.99 8.44
C THR A 84 -5.01 -2.11 7.76
N LEU A 85 -5.01 -0.81 8.04
CA LEU A 85 -5.89 0.16 7.39
C LEU A 85 -5.73 0.15 5.86
N LEU A 86 -4.50 0.16 5.36
CA LEU A 86 -4.21 0.13 3.93
C LEU A 86 -4.69 -1.17 3.25
N MET A 87 -4.65 -2.28 3.97
CA MET A 87 -5.21 -3.55 3.49
C MET A 87 -6.74 -3.46 3.37
N LEU A 88 -7.43 -2.96 4.38
CA LEU A 88 -8.88 -2.79 4.35
C LEU A 88 -9.32 -1.82 3.24
N ARG A 89 -8.61 -0.69 3.08
CA ARG A 89 -8.84 0.25 1.97
C ARG A 89 -8.68 -0.39 0.60
N ARG A 90 -7.72 -1.29 0.42
CA ARG A 90 -7.54 -2.00 -0.86
C ARG A 90 -8.76 -2.85 -1.20
N TYR A 91 -9.39 -3.49 -0.23
CA TYR A 91 -10.62 -4.25 -0.47
C TYR A 91 -11.79 -3.33 -0.84
N GLU A 92 -11.98 -2.25 -0.10
CA GLU A 92 -13.06 -1.31 -0.32
C GLU A 92 -12.93 -0.55 -1.64
N THR A 93 -11.72 -0.13 -1.98
CA THR A 93 -11.47 0.77 -3.12
C THR A 93 -10.90 0.07 -4.35
N LEU A 94 -11.09 -1.24 -4.45
CA LEU A 94 -10.64 -2.01 -5.61
C LEU A 94 -11.26 -1.45 -6.90
N HIS A 95 -10.42 -1.19 -7.90
CA HIS A 95 -10.78 -0.54 -9.17
C HIS A 95 -11.25 0.92 -9.10
N CYS A 96 -11.27 1.55 -7.92
CA CYS A 96 -11.68 2.96 -7.79
C CYS A 96 -10.54 3.97 -8.04
N GLY A 97 -9.31 3.52 -8.26
CA GLY A 97 -8.14 4.39 -8.44
C GLY A 97 -7.62 5.06 -7.17
N LEU A 98 -8.32 4.92 -6.04
CA LEU A 98 -7.98 5.62 -4.78
C LEU A 98 -6.67 5.14 -4.16
N ARG A 99 -6.19 3.96 -4.52
CA ARG A 99 -4.89 3.45 -4.07
C ARG A 99 -3.72 4.39 -4.39
N TRP A 100 -3.84 5.21 -5.43
CA TRP A 100 -2.82 6.20 -5.79
C TRP A 100 -2.61 7.24 -4.69
N PHE A 101 -3.66 7.64 -3.99
CA PHE A 101 -3.55 8.58 -2.88
C PHE A 101 -2.81 7.97 -1.69
N ASP A 102 -3.07 6.71 -1.37
CA ASP A 102 -2.34 5.98 -0.33
C ASP A 102 -0.86 5.86 -0.69
N ILE A 103 -0.55 5.49 -1.94
CA ILE A 103 0.82 5.36 -2.44
C ILE A 103 1.59 6.68 -2.31
N LYS A 104 0.95 7.81 -2.62
CA LYS A 104 1.57 9.13 -2.47
C LYS A 104 1.73 9.52 -1.00
N ARG A 105 0.68 9.35 -0.20
CA ARG A 105 0.65 9.77 1.20
C ARG A 105 1.66 9.01 2.06
N PHE A 106 1.72 7.71 1.89
CA PHE A 106 2.59 6.82 2.68
C PHE A 106 3.93 6.53 2.00
N GLY A 107 4.24 7.19 0.89
CA GLY A 107 5.54 7.05 0.24
C GLY A 107 5.84 5.64 -0.26
N ILE A 108 4.83 4.90 -0.70
CA ILE A 108 5.01 3.52 -1.16
C ILE A 108 5.69 3.51 -2.53
N GLU A 109 6.78 2.78 -2.67
CA GLU A 109 7.46 2.59 -3.94
C GLU A 109 6.73 1.61 -4.84
N ILE A 110 6.79 1.85 -6.16
CA ILE A 110 6.21 0.96 -7.17
C ILE A 110 7.34 0.46 -8.05
N TYR A 111 7.31 -0.84 -8.32
CA TYR A 111 8.31 -1.51 -9.15
C TYR A 111 7.63 -2.08 -10.40
N ARG A 112 8.25 -1.84 -11.55
CA ARG A 112 7.92 -2.53 -12.80
C ARG A 112 8.83 -3.74 -12.93
N ARG A 113 8.22 -4.91 -13.08
CA ARG A 113 8.94 -6.18 -13.17
C ARG A 113 8.66 -6.84 -14.49
N THR A 114 9.66 -7.54 -15.03
CA THR A 114 9.49 -8.47 -16.11
C THR A 114 9.38 -9.87 -15.54
N LEU A 115 8.42 -10.63 -16.00
CA LEU A 115 8.25 -12.02 -15.62
C LEU A 115 8.82 -12.91 -16.72
N ASP A 116 9.43 -14.01 -16.33
CA ASP A 116 9.78 -15.06 -17.27
C ASP A 116 8.51 -15.70 -17.84
N SER A 117 8.48 -15.90 -19.13
CA SER A 117 7.30 -16.46 -19.82
C SER A 117 7.11 -17.96 -19.58
N THR A 118 8.14 -18.63 -19.07
CA THR A 118 8.13 -20.08 -18.89
C THR A 118 7.57 -20.48 -17.54
N ASP A 119 8.00 -19.80 -16.47
CA ASP A 119 7.67 -20.16 -15.10
C ASP A 119 6.94 -19.05 -14.31
N GLY A 120 6.84 -17.85 -14.91
CA GLY A 120 6.18 -16.71 -14.29
C GLY A 120 6.95 -16.05 -13.14
N HIS A 121 8.21 -16.46 -12.91
CA HIS A 121 9.05 -15.81 -11.91
C HIS A 121 9.53 -14.42 -12.35
N VAL A 122 9.89 -13.59 -11.38
CA VAL A 122 10.48 -12.28 -11.67
C VAL A 122 11.87 -12.48 -12.26
N SER A 123 12.05 -12.10 -13.54
CA SER A 123 13.33 -12.14 -14.24
C SER A 123 14.16 -10.87 -14.03
N ALA A 124 13.51 -9.73 -13.92
CA ALA A 124 14.17 -8.45 -13.68
C ALA A 124 13.25 -7.38 -13.10
N VAL A 125 13.81 -6.44 -12.35
CA VAL A 125 13.18 -5.16 -12.02
C VAL A 125 13.66 -4.15 -13.05
N THR A 126 12.77 -3.70 -13.93
CA THR A 126 13.12 -2.85 -15.08
C THR A 126 12.95 -1.36 -14.82
N ASP A 127 12.11 -0.99 -13.85
CA ASP A 127 11.90 0.41 -13.47
C ASP A 127 11.37 0.49 -12.04
N LYS A 128 11.60 1.65 -11.41
CA LYS A 128 11.14 1.96 -10.07
C LYS A 128 10.58 3.38 -10.02
N LEU A 129 9.37 3.50 -9.48
CA LEU A 129 8.81 4.81 -9.12
C LEU A 129 9.14 5.08 -7.65
N ALA A 130 10.21 5.84 -7.42
CA ALA A 130 10.69 6.17 -6.08
C ALA A 130 9.72 7.07 -5.30
N VAL A 131 9.94 7.23 -3.98
CA VAL A 131 9.04 7.95 -3.07
C VAL A 131 8.71 9.37 -3.53
N ARG A 132 9.69 10.11 -4.01
CA ARG A 132 9.54 11.52 -4.46
C ARG A 132 9.85 11.68 -5.95
N ASP A 133 9.60 10.65 -6.73
CA ASP A 133 9.79 10.68 -8.16
C ASP A 133 8.86 11.73 -8.81
N ASN A 134 9.39 12.55 -9.71
CA ASN A 134 8.63 13.57 -10.42
C ASN A 134 7.46 12.99 -11.21
N ARG A 135 7.58 11.76 -11.69
CA ARG A 135 6.52 11.02 -12.40
C ARG A 135 5.27 10.77 -11.54
N ARG A 136 5.34 11.00 -10.22
CA ARG A 136 4.17 10.94 -9.33
C ARG A 136 3.22 12.12 -9.49
N ALA A 137 3.68 13.21 -10.10
CA ALA A 137 2.82 14.30 -10.50
C ALA A 137 2.06 13.95 -11.78
N ILE A 138 0.76 14.24 -11.81
CA ILE A 138 -0.04 14.09 -13.02
C ILE A 138 0.48 15.09 -14.04
N GLN A 139 0.71 14.65 -15.29
CA GLN A 139 1.16 15.54 -16.35
C GLN A 139 0.06 16.56 -16.67
N LEU A 140 0.50 17.78 -16.98
CA LEU A 140 -0.41 18.82 -17.48
C LEU A 140 -1.04 18.37 -18.81
N PRO A 141 -2.29 18.75 -19.07
CA PRO A 141 -2.90 18.54 -20.38
C PRO A 141 -2.10 19.18 -21.52
N ASN A 142 -2.12 18.56 -22.68
CA ASN A 142 -1.31 19.03 -23.81
C ASN A 142 -1.66 20.44 -24.25
N ASP A 143 -2.91 20.83 -24.20
CA ASP A 143 -3.38 22.18 -24.52
C ASP A 143 -2.78 23.24 -23.59
N VAL A 144 -2.60 22.92 -22.32
CA VAL A 144 -1.94 23.78 -21.33
C VAL A 144 -0.44 23.92 -21.62
N ILE A 145 0.21 22.80 -22.01
CA ILE A 145 1.64 22.81 -22.37
C ILE A 145 1.86 23.60 -23.66
N THR A 146 1.01 23.42 -24.68
CA THR A 146 1.10 24.16 -25.95
C THR A 146 0.79 25.66 -25.76
N SER A 147 0.07 26.02 -24.71
CA SER A 147 -0.18 27.41 -24.33
C SER A 147 1.01 28.09 -23.62
N GLY A 148 2.15 27.39 -23.46
CA GLY A 148 3.40 27.94 -22.97
C GLY A 148 3.74 27.60 -21.51
N LEU A 149 2.97 26.76 -20.82
CA LEU A 149 3.36 26.27 -19.51
C LEU A 149 4.33 25.08 -19.64
N PRO A 150 5.42 25.04 -18.84
CA PRO A 150 6.37 23.95 -18.92
C PRO A 150 5.70 22.63 -18.46
N ALA A 151 5.99 21.54 -19.15
CA ALA A 151 5.58 20.21 -18.76
C ALA A 151 6.20 19.82 -17.41
N ASN A 152 5.49 19.00 -16.62
CA ASN A 152 6.07 18.43 -15.40
C ASN A 152 7.30 17.58 -15.76
N PRO A 153 8.39 17.65 -14.98
CA PRO A 153 9.57 16.80 -15.17
C PRO A 153 9.22 15.30 -15.15
N ARG A 154 9.89 14.52 -16.01
CA ARG A 154 9.70 13.08 -16.13
C ARG A 154 11.01 12.33 -15.96
#